data_b2f56958a7433739681257fa22c90c29
#
_entry.id   b2f56958a7433739681257fa22c90c29
#
_cell.length_a   1.000
_cell.length_b   1.000
_cell.length_c   1.000
_cell.angle_alpha   90.00
_cell.angle_beta   90.00
_cell.angle_gamma   90.00
#
_symmetry.space_group_name_H-M   'P 1'
#
loop_
_entity.id
_entity.type
_entity.pdbx_description
1 polymer ?
#
loop_
_entity_poly.entity_id
_entity_poly.type
_entity_poly.pdbx_seq_one_letter_code
_entity_poly.pdbx_strand_id
1 'polypeptide(L)'
;MTALLSLRGVTKRFGGLVAVNRMDFDVTEHQVLGLIGPNGSGKSTTLNLISGAFPVTSGAISLRGQPITHLAAQDIARRGVARTFQLVRLLPSMTVLQNVKAGAVFGHRRHWGHEADAVAEAMLEKVGLAGRGHMMVGQLTYIDTKRVELARVLAGEPGVVLLDEWLAGLNPTELEEGIRLIRGLRDEGRTVILVEHVMDAIRSLCDRCVVMAAGTKIAEGTPAEVLSDAAVIRAYLGDDDDA
;
A
#
# COMPACT_ATOMS: atom_id res chain seq x y z
N MET A 1 11.46 -12.36 -15.72
CA MET A 1 11.20 -10.92 -15.48
C MET A 1 12.01 -10.50 -14.27
N THR A 2 12.63 -9.32 -14.31
CA THR A 2 13.45 -8.83 -13.19
C THR A 2 12.52 -8.28 -12.10
N ALA A 3 12.74 -8.67 -10.83
CA ALA A 3 11.94 -8.19 -9.72
C ALA A 3 12.17 -6.69 -9.47
N LEU A 4 11.10 -5.91 -9.34
CA LEU A 4 11.15 -4.51 -8.93
C LEU A 4 11.46 -4.37 -7.45
N LEU A 5 10.74 -5.13 -6.62
CA LEU A 5 10.93 -5.20 -5.17
C LEU A 5 11.12 -6.67 -4.78
N SER A 6 12.08 -6.95 -3.91
CA SER A 6 12.35 -8.31 -3.42
C SER A 6 12.48 -8.32 -1.91
N LEU A 7 11.84 -9.29 -1.27
CA LEU A 7 12.04 -9.63 0.13
C LEU A 7 12.75 -10.98 0.19
N ARG A 8 13.80 -11.10 1.04
CA ARG A 8 14.57 -12.34 1.21
C ARG A 8 14.79 -12.59 2.69
N GLY A 9 14.15 -13.64 3.21
CA GLY A 9 14.24 -14.06 4.61
C GLY A 9 13.84 -12.99 5.62
N VAL A 10 12.97 -12.04 5.22
CA VAL A 10 12.64 -10.87 6.02
C VAL A 10 11.91 -11.28 7.29
N THR A 11 12.49 -10.91 8.43
CA THR A 11 11.93 -11.23 9.76
C THR A 11 11.79 -9.95 10.58
N LYS A 12 10.66 -9.85 11.30
CA LYS A 12 10.42 -8.81 12.29
C LYS A 12 10.00 -9.41 13.62
N ARG A 13 10.73 -9.03 14.66
CA ARG A 13 10.42 -9.36 16.07
C ARG A 13 10.08 -8.09 16.85
N PHE A 14 9.11 -8.20 17.74
CA PHE A 14 8.78 -7.21 18.76
C PHE A 14 8.88 -7.91 20.12
N GLY A 15 10.01 -7.75 20.81
CA GLY A 15 10.29 -8.56 22.01
C GLY A 15 10.25 -10.05 21.69
N GLY A 16 9.39 -10.79 22.37
CA GLY A 16 9.17 -12.23 22.16
C GLY A 16 8.31 -12.59 20.96
N LEU A 17 7.54 -11.62 20.43
CA LEU A 17 6.61 -11.87 19.31
C LEU A 17 7.34 -11.80 17.96
N VAL A 18 7.20 -12.83 17.13
CA VAL A 18 7.64 -12.84 15.72
C VAL A 18 6.46 -12.45 14.84
N ALA A 19 6.38 -11.19 14.46
CA ALA A 19 5.26 -10.66 13.65
C ALA A 19 5.38 -10.96 12.15
N VAL A 20 6.62 -11.09 11.63
CA VAL A 20 6.94 -11.55 10.29
C VAL A 20 8.12 -12.50 10.40
N ASN A 21 8.03 -13.67 9.79
CA ASN A 21 9.01 -14.73 9.91
C ASN A 21 9.47 -15.23 8.55
N ARG A 22 10.73 -14.96 8.19
CA ARG A 22 11.40 -15.41 6.96
C ARG A 22 10.57 -15.18 5.69
N MET A 23 10.01 -13.98 5.54
CA MET A 23 9.19 -13.65 4.39
C MET A 23 10.03 -13.55 3.12
N ASP A 24 9.62 -14.29 2.09
CA ASP A 24 10.25 -14.34 0.76
C ASP A 24 9.19 -14.14 -0.32
N PHE A 25 9.26 -13.07 -1.07
CA PHE A 25 8.50 -12.87 -2.31
C PHE A 25 9.11 -11.76 -3.17
N ASP A 26 8.72 -11.76 -4.43
CA ASP A 26 9.07 -10.75 -5.41
C ASP A 26 7.85 -9.97 -5.86
N VAL A 27 8.04 -8.72 -6.25
CA VAL A 27 7.04 -7.87 -6.91
C VAL A 27 7.62 -7.45 -8.25
N THR A 28 6.88 -7.69 -9.34
CA THR A 28 7.28 -7.26 -10.70
C THR A 28 6.76 -5.86 -10.99
N GLU A 29 7.35 -5.19 -12.00
CA GLU A 29 6.85 -3.88 -12.44
C GLU A 29 5.43 -3.98 -13.00
N HIS A 30 4.64 -2.92 -12.79
CA HIS A 30 3.31 -2.73 -13.37
C HIS A 30 2.26 -3.78 -12.97
N GLN A 31 2.44 -4.42 -11.80
CA GLN A 31 1.44 -5.34 -11.26
C GLN A 31 0.73 -4.78 -10.03
N VAL A 32 -0.44 -5.31 -9.74
CA VAL A 32 -1.09 -5.21 -8.43
C VAL A 32 -0.85 -6.53 -7.70
N LEU A 33 -0.02 -6.49 -6.65
CA LEU A 33 0.20 -7.62 -5.75
C LEU A 33 -0.73 -7.50 -4.55
N GLY A 34 -1.60 -8.48 -4.34
CA GLY A 34 -2.38 -8.63 -3.11
C GLY A 34 -1.54 -9.25 -1.99
N LEU A 35 -1.45 -8.60 -0.85
CA LEU A 35 -0.90 -9.20 0.37
C LEU A 35 -2.06 -9.47 1.31
N ILE A 36 -2.51 -10.73 1.37
CA ILE A 36 -3.76 -11.14 2.00
C ILE A 36 -3.52 -12.14 3.14
N GLY A 37 -4.54 -12.38 3.95
CA GLY A 37 -4.48 -13.31 5.09
C GLY A 37 -5.35 -12.82 6.25
N PRO A 38 -5.55 -13.64 7.30
CA PRO A 38 -6.36 -13.28 8.45
C PRO A 38 -5.79 -12.08 9.23
N ASN A 39 -6.58 -11.53 10.15
CA ASN A 39 -6.13 -10.45 11.02
C ASN A 39 -4.96 -10.93 11.89
N GLY A 40 -3.98 -10.04 12.11
CA GLY A 40 -2.77 -10.40 12.87
C GLY A 40 -1.74 -11.24 12.12
N SER A 41 -1.96 -11.59 10.84
CA SER A 41 -1.01 -12.41 10.07
C SER A 41 0.30 -11.71 9.69
N GLY A 42 0.46 -10.40 9.94
CA GLY A 42 1.69 -9.66 9.68
C GLY A 42 1.68 -8.78 8.43
N LYS A 43 0.56 -8.64 7.72
CA LYS A 43 0.44 -7.85 6.46
C LYS A 43 0.88 -6.40 6.61
N SER A 44 0.23 -5.64 7.50
CA SER A 44 0.57 -4.23 7.75
C SER A 44 1.98 -4.08 8.31
N THR A 45 2.47 -5.07 9.09
CA THR A 45 3.87 -5.10 9.52
C THR A 45 4.80 -5.23 8.31
N THR A 46 4.49 -6.09 7.34
CA THR A 46 5.27 -6.23 6.11
C THR A 46 5.31 -4.93 5.31
N LEU A 47 4.17 -4.22 5.16
CA LEU A 47 4.17 -2.89 4.54
C LEU A 47 5.01 -1.87 5.33
N ASN A 48 4.98 -1.94 6.68
CA ASN A 48 5.84 -1.10 7.53
C ASN A 48 7.33 -1.36 7.31
N LEU A 49 7.73 -2.62 7.08
CA LEU A 49 9.11 -2.99 6.77
C LEU A 49 9.53 -2.48 5.39
N ILE A 50 8.69 -2.65 4.36
CA ILE A 50 8.95 -2.19 2.99
C ILE A 50 9.10 -0.67 2.95
N SER A 51 8.26 0.07 3.68
CA SER A 51 8.28 1.54 3.72
C SER A 51 9.32 2.11 4.70
N GLY A 52 10.06 1.27 5.44
CA GLY A 52 11.05 1.72 6.44
C GLY A 52 10.45 2.34 7.70
N ALA A 53 9.12 2.19 7.91
CA ALA A 53 8.48 2.64 9.15
C ALA A 53 8.91 1.80 10.36
N PHE A 54 9.29 0.52 10.14
CA PHE A 54 9.93 -0.33 11.13
C PHE A 54 11.25 -0.86 10.59
N PRO A 55 12.29 -0.97 11.42
CA PRO A 55 13.53 -1.64 11.04
C PRO A 55 13.30 -3.15 10.94
N VAL A 56 13.93 -3.78 9.95
CA VAL A 56 13.99 -5.23 9.78
C VAL A 56 14.86 -5.84 10.90
N THR A 57 14.44 -6.97 11.47
CA THR A 57 15.27 -7.70 12.46
C THR A 57 16.34 -8.54 11.77
N SER A 58 15.98 -9.24 10.69
CA SER A 58 16.91 -9.98 9.82
C SER A 58 16.33 -10.17 8.43
N GLY A 59 17.16 -10.54 7.46
CA GLY A 59 16.80 -10.63 6.06
C GLY A 59 17.11 -9.35 5.29
N ALA A 60 16.67 -9.28 4.04
CA ALA A 60 16.98 -8.18 3.14
C ALA A 60 15.77 -7.78 2.30
N ILE A 61 15.64 -6.46 2.06
CA ILE A 61 14.68 -5.88 1.11
C ILE A 61 15.48 -5.09 0.07
N SER A 62 15.18 -5.30 -1.20
CA SER A 62 15.80 -4.57 -2.29
C SER A 62 14.75 -3.99 -3.24
N LEU A 63 15.03 -2.81 -3.78
CA LEU A 63 14.25 -2.12 -4.81
C LEU A 63 15.13 -1.95 -6.05
N ARG A 64 14.69 -2.45 -7.20
CA ARG A 64 15.49 -2.49 -8.45
C ARG A 64 16.90 -3.03 -8.24
N GLY A 65 17.01 -4.11 -7.45
CA GLY A 65 18.30 -4.73 -7.10
C GLY A 65 19.15 -3.95 -6.09
N GLN A 66 18.72 -2.75 -5.67
CA GLN A 66 19.44 -1.94 -4.68
C GLN A 66 18.90 -2.20 -3.27
N PRO A 67 19.75 -2.43 -2.26
CA PRO A 67 19.27 -2.68 -0.89
C PRO A 67 18.62 -1.44 -0.30
N ILE A 68 17.45 -1.64 0.34
CA ILE A 68 16.72 -0.60 1.07
C ILE A 68 16.49 -0.98 2.54
N THR A 69 16.95 -2.13 2.99
CA THR A 69 16.68 -2.74 4.30
C THR A 69 16.92 -1.83 5.50
N HIS A 70 17.98 -1.02 5.46
CA HIS A 70 18.42 -0.16 6.57
C HIS A 70 18.24 1.32 6.29
N LEU A 71 17.51 1.67 5.24
CA LEU A 71 17.25 3.06 4.91
C LEU A 71 16.13 3.61 5.79
N ALA A 72 16.22 4.91 6.09
CA ALA A 72 15.13 5.62 6.73
C ALA A 72 13.93 5.77 5.78
N ALA A 73 12.71 5.87 6.35
CA ALA A 73 11.48 5.96 5.56
C ALA A 73 11.50 7.07 4.50
N GLN A 74 12.07 8.24 4.83
CA GLN A 74 12.19 9.35 3.88
C GLN A 74 13.11 9.00 2.69
N ASP A 75 14.14 8.18 2.89
CA ASP A 75 15.07 7.80 1.82
C ASP A 75 14.46 6.72 0.92
N ILE A 76 13.63 5.84 1.49
CA ILE A 76 12.82 4.88 0.74
C ILE A 76 11.76 5.62 -0.09
N ALA A 77 11.08 6.62 0.50
CA ALA A 77 10.12 7.45 -0.24
C ALA A 77 10.78 8.19 -1.41
N ARG A 78 11.98 8.74 -1.22
CA ARG A 78 12.79 9.36 -2.29
C ARG A 78 13.22 8.40 -3.39
N ARG A 79 13.26 7.09 -3.11
CA ARG A 79 13.51 6.04 -4.11
C ARG A 79 12.25 5.58 -4.84
N GLY A 80 11.10 6.20 -4.54
CA GLY A 80 9.85 5.97 -5.24
C GLY A 80 8.96 4.90 -4.63
N VAL A 81 9.07 4.62 -3.33
CA VAL A 81 8.10 3.80 -2.58
C VAL A 81 7.28 4.71 -1.68
N ALA A 82 5.99 4.82 -1.90
CA ALA A 82 5.10 5.61 -1.07
C ALA A 82 3.90 4.79 -0.58
N ARG A 83 3.26 5.21 0.50
CA ARG A 83 2.16 4.45 1.11
C ARG A 83 1.03 5.33 1.62
N THR A 84 -0.18 4.75 1.66
CA THR A 84 -1.27 5.20 2.51
C THR A 84 -1.19 4.49 3.87
N PHE A 85 -1.96 4.95 4.83
CA PHE A 85 -2.06 4.35 6.16
C PHE A 85 -3.50 3.89 6.42
N GLN A 86 -3.67 2.81 7.15
CA GLN A 86 -4.98 2.30 7.57
C GLN A 86 -5.81 3.39 8.27
N LEU A 87 -5.19 4.14 9.17
CA LEU A 87 -5.76 5.38 9.70
C LEU A 87 -5.17 6.55 8.91
N VAL A 88 -6.01 7.27 8.18
CA VAL A 88 -5.62 8.41 7.34
C VAL A 88 -4.80 9.43 8.15
N ARG A 89 -3.64 9.80 7.63
CA ARG A 89 -2.71 10.74 8.28
C ARG A 89 -2.59 12.03 7.48
N LEU A 90 -3.59 12.90 7.57
CA LEU A 90 -3.53 14.25 7.02
C LEU A 90 -3.06 15.25 8.09
N LEU A 91 -2.55 16.38 7.62
CA LEU A 91 -2.13 17.50 8.45
C LEU A 91 -3.35 18.42 8.67
N PRO A 92 -3.98 18.41 9.86
CA PRO A 92 -5.28 19.06 10.06
C PRO A 92 -5.22 20.59 10.03
N SER A 93 -4.05 21.18 10.25
CA SER A 93 -3.80 22.61 10.16
C SER A 93 -3.57 23.13 8.74
N MET A 94 -3.55 22.23 7.76
CA MET A 94 -3.32 22.55 6.35
C MET A 94 -4.58 22.35 5.53
N THR A 95 -4.68 23.10 4.42
CA THR A 95 -5.73 22.87 3.43
C THR A 95 -5.50 21.53 2.68
N VAL A 96 -6.51 21.09 1.94
CA VAL A 96 -6.45 19.92 1.07
C VAL A 96 -5.28 20.05 0.08
N LEU A 97 -5.17 21.18 -0.61
CA LEU A 97 -4.08 21.45 -1.55
C LEU A 97 -2.71 21.39 -0.88
N GLN A 98 -2.56 22.01 0.29
CA GLN A 98 -1.31 22.02 1.03
C GLN A 98 -0.89 20.60 1.49
N ASN A 99 -1.86 19.77 1.88
CA ASN A 99 -1.59 18.37 2.19
C ASN A 99 -1.04 17.60 0.97
N VAL A 100 -1.65 17.78 -0.20
CA VAL A 100 -1.20 17.09 -1.43
C VAL A 100 0.12 17.67 -1.91
N LYS A 101 0.30 18.98 -1.86
CA LYS A 101 1.55 19.68 -2.20
C LYS A 101 2.75 19.18 -1.37
N ALA A 102 2.54 18.80 -0.10
CA ALA A 102 3.60 18.19 0.69
C ALA A 102 4.14 16.90 0.04
N GLY A 103 3.27 16.10 -0.61
CA GLY A 103 3.68 14.93 -1.40
C GLY A 103 4.56 15.30 -2.59
N ALA A 104 4.19 16.35 -3.34
CA ALA A 104 4.96 16.85 -4.47
C ALA A 104 6.35 17.38 -4.06
N VAL A 105 6.43 18.07 -2.92
CA VAL A 105 7.69 18.67 -2.43
C VAL A 105 8.65 17.62 -1.85
N PHE A 106 8.15 16.65 -1.09
CA PHE A 106 8.99 15.72 -0.32
C PHE A 106 9.05 14.30 -0.90
N GLY A 107 8.32 14.04 -1.98
CA GLY A 107 8.24 12.74 -2.61
C GLY A 107 9.48 12.34 -3.42
N HIS A 108 9.30 11.38 -4.34
CA HIS A 108 10.35 10.84 -5.20
C HIS A 108 10.84 11.89 -6.21
N ARG A 109 9.91 12.49 -6.97
CA ARG A 109 10.18 13.69 -7.76
C ARG A 109 9.82 14.90 -6.91
N ARG A 110 10.71 15.86 -6.88
CA ARG A 110 10.56 17.05 -6.06
C ARG A 110 10.19 18.23 -6.93
N HIS A 111 8.97 18.71 -6.73
CA HIS A 111 8.46 19.90 -7.38
C HIS A 111 8.41 21.06 -6.39
N TRP A 112 8.66 22.28 -6.84
CA TRP A 112 8.71 23.47 -5.98
C TRP A 112 7.83 24.59 -6.54
N GLY A 113 7.41 25.52 -5.68
CA GLY A 113 6.65 26.70 -6.08
C GLY A 113 5.36 26.34 -6.84
N HIS A 114 5.14 26.98 -7.97
CA HIS A 114 3.96 26.78 -8.83
C HIS A 114 3.87 25.39 -9.46
N GLU A 115 5.00 24.74 -9.72
CA GLU A 115 5.00 23.38 -10.23
C GLU A 115 4.42 22.41 -9.22
N ALA A 116 4.78 22.55 -7.94
CA ALA A 116 4.20 21.73 -6.87
C ALA A 116 2.68 21.97 -6.69
N ASP A 117 2.22 23.20 -6.91
CA ASP A 117 0.80 23.53 -6.87
C ASP A 117 0.07 22.84 -8.05
N ALA A 118 0.60 22.93 -9.26
CA ALA A 118 0.03 22.31 -10.43
C ALA A 118 -0.04 20.76 -10.31
N VAL A 119 1.03 20.15 -9.81
CA VAL A 119 1.04 18.68 -9.53
C VAL A 119 -0.01 18.33 -8.50
N ALA A 120 -0.13 19.11 -7.43
CA ALA A 120 -1.12 18.85 -6.38
C ALA A 120 -2.55 18.99 -6.89
N GLU A 121 -2.85 20.00 -7.70
CA GLU A 121 -4.17 20.19 -8.32
C GLU A 121 -4.52 19.05 -9.26
N ALA A 122 -3.58 18.63 -10.13
CA ALA A 122 -3.77 17.49 -11.02
C ALA A 122 -4.04 16.18 -10.25
N MET A 123 -3.39 15.97 -9.10
CA MET A 123 -3.65 14.79 -8.29
C MET A 123 -5.00 14.88 -7.56
N LEU A 124 -5.44 16.06 -7.16
CA LEU A 124 -6.79 16.26 -6.62
C LEU A 124 -7.87 15.99 -7.67
N GLU A 125 -7.67 16.46 -8.90
CA GLU A 125 -8.57 16.15 -10.02
C GLU A 125 -8.65 14.64 -10.26
N LYS A 126 -7.49 13.97 -10.29
CA LYS A 126 -7.39 12.53 -10.50
C LYS A 126 -8.17 11.70 -9.48
N VAL A 127 -8.20 12.13 -8.23
CA VAL A 127 -8.95 11.43 -7.17
C VAL A 127 -10.39 11.93 -7.02
N GLY A 128 -10.89 12.78 -7.93
CA GLY A 128 -12.26 13.29 -7.93
C GLY A 128 -12.52 14.44 -6.94
N LEU A 129 -11.47 15.20 -6.57
CA LEU A 129 -11.55 16.34 -5.65
C LEU A 129 -11.20 17.67 -6.33
N ALA A 130 -11.43 17.80 -7.63
CA ALA A 130 -11.20 19.05 -8.37
C ALA A 130 -11.92 20.24 -7.70
N GLY A 131 -11.24 21.37 -7.58
CA GLY A 131 -11.76 22.60 -6.98
C GLY A 131 -11.87 22.60 -5.45
N ARG A 132 -11.59 21.49 -4.75
CA ARG A 132 -11.67 21.39 -3.29
C ARG A 132 -10.35 21.71 -2.56
N GLY A 133 -9.33 22.14 -3.27
CA GLY A 133 -8.01 22.41 -2.71
C GLY A 133 -7.97 23.43 -1.58
N HIS A 134 -8.91 24.38 -1.56
CA HIS A 134 -9.01 25.44 -0.55
C HIS A 134 -9.66 24.99 0.78
N MET A 135 -10.35 23.83 0.78
CA MET A 135 -11.03 23.33 1.98
C MET A 135 -10.03 22.92 3.06
N MET A 136 -10.45 23.01 4.32
CA MET A 136 -9.71 22.41 5.44
C MET A 136 -10.05 20.93 5.56
N VAL A 137 -9.08 20.13 6.00
CA VAL A 137 -9.24 18.68 6.16
C VAL A 137 -10.46 18.29 7.01
N GLY A 138 -10.75 19.06 8.07
CA GLY A 138 -11.90 18.80 8.94
C GLY A 138 -13.29 19.00 8.30
N GLN A 139 -13.36 19.51 7.07
CA GLN A 139 -14.58 19.70 6.32
C GLN A 139 -14.88 18.53 5.36
N LEU A 140 -13.96 17.55 5.30
CA LEU A 140 -14.06 16.43 4.37
C LEU A 140 -14.85 15.28 4.96
N THR A 141 -15.49 14.52 4.07
CA THR A 141 -16.04 13.21 4.41
C THR A 141 -14.91 12.20 4.62
N TYR A 142 -15.23 11.04 5.20
CA TYR A 142 -14.24 9.98 5.43
C TYR A 142 -13.59 9.52 4.11
N ILE A 143 -14.37 9.30 3.07
CA ILE A 143 -13.84 8.91 1.76
C ILE A 143 -12.98 10.01 1.15
N ASP A 144 -13.37 11.27 1.28
CA ASP A 144 -12.58 12.37 0.73
C ASP A 144 -11.22 12.50 1.45
N THR A 145 -11.14 12.21 2.77
CA THR A 145 -9.86 12.17 3.48
C THR A 145 -8.93 11.06 2.93
N LYS A 146 -9.47 9.88 2.61
CA LYS A 146 -8.73 8.80 1.94
C LYS A 146 -8.24 9.21 0.55
N ARG A 147 -9.10 9.90 -0.22
CA ARG A 147 -8.74 10.42 -1.54
C ARG A 147 -7.63 11.47 -1.46
N VAL A 148 -7.68 12.39 -0.50
CA VAL A 148 -6.60 13.38 -0.28
C VAL A 148 -5.30 12.68 0.11
N GLU A 149 -5.34 11.67 0.98
CA GLU A 149 -4.14 10.90 1.33
C GLU A 149 -3.54 10.21 0.11
N LEU A 150 -4.36 9.59 -0.73
CA LEU A 150 -3.90 8.97 -1.98
C LEU A 150 -3.35 10.02 -2.94
N ALA A 151 -4.01 11.17 -3.13
CA ALA A 151 -3.51 12.26 -3.94
C ALA A 151 -2.13 12.74 -3.47
N ARG A 152 -1.92 12.87 -2.15
CA ARG A 152 -0.63 13.21 -1.55
C ARG A 152 0.45 12.17 -1.86
N VAL A 153 0.11 10.89 -1.78
CA VAL A 153 1.02 9.79 -2.16
C VAL A 153 1.39 9.90 -3.64
N LEU A 154 0.42 10.10 -4.52
CA LEU A 154 0.60 10.18 -5.97
C LEU A 154 1.35 11.44 -6.40
N ALA A 155 1.19 12.54 -5.70
CA ALA A 155 1.91 13.79 -5.97
C ALA A 155 3.44 13.66 -5.83
N GLY A 156 3.92 12.67 -5.07
CA GLY A 156 5.34 12.32 -5.00
C GLY A 156 5.85 11.51 -6.18
N GLU A 157 5.00 11.17 -7.15
CA GLU A 157 5.30 10.35 -8.33
C GLU A 157 6.02 9.03 -8.01
N PRO A 158 5.49 8.20 -7.09
CA PRO A 158 6.13 6.93 -6.75
C PRO A 158 6.00 5.91 -7.87
N GLY A 159 7.02 5.05 -8.01
CA GLY A 159 6.95 3.85 -8.84
C GLY A 159 6.23 2.69 -8.15
N VAL A 160 6.28 2.65 -6.80
CA VAL A 160 5.61 1.64 -5.97
C VAL A 160 4.67 2.33 -4.98
N VAL A 161 3.41 1.93 -4.99
CA VAL A 161 2.36 2.43 -4.08
C VAL A 161 1.93 1.30 -3.15
N LEU A 162 2.02 1.52 -1.85
CA LEU A 162 1.56 0.59 -0.82
C LEU A 162 0.20 1.07 -0.29
N LEU A 163 -0.84 0.27 -0.45
CA LEU A 163 -2.19 0.56 0.00
C LEU A 163 -2.57 -0.38 1.15
N ASP A 164 -2.81 0.17 2.34
CA ASP A 164 -3.13 -0.57 3.56
C ASP A 164 -4.60 -0.39 3.90
N GLU A 165 -5.44 -1.37 3.54
CA GLU A 165 -6.90 -1.38 3.74
C GLU A 165 -7.58 -0.10 3.22
N TRP A 166 -7.12 0.38 2.04
CA TRP A 166 -7.60 1.65 1.50
C TRP A 166 -9.06 1.59 1.06
N LEU A 167 -9.55 0.42 0.63
CA LEU A 167 -10.93 0.18 0.21
C LEU A 167 -11.86 -0.17 1.38
N ALA A 168 -11.32 -0.41 2.58
CA ALA A 168 -12.13 -0.79 3.73
C ALA A 168 -13.08 0.33 4.17
N GLY A 169 -14.32 -0.04 4.53
CA GLY A 169 -15.35 0.88 5.02
C GLY A 169 -16.01 1.75 3.96
N LEU A 170 -15.79 1.47 2.66
CA LEU A 170 -16.44 2.12 1.55
C LEU A 170 -17.81 1.47 1.26
N ASN A 171 -18.79 2.29 0.86
CA ASN A 171 -20.04 1.76 0.32
C ASN A 171 -19.81 1.16 -1.09
N PRO A 172 -20.78 0.40 -1.66
CA PRO A 172 -20.58 -0.27 -2.95
C PRO A 172 -20.18 0.66 -4.09
N THR A 173 -20.76 1.84 -4.20
CA THR A 173 -20.42 2.82 -5.24
C THR A 173 -19.01 3.36 -5.07
N GLU A 174 -18.63 3.73 -3.84
CA GLU A 174 -17.30 4.20 -3.50
C GLU A 174 -16.23 3.11 -3.71
N LEU A 175 -16.59 1.85 -3.44
CA LEU A 175 -15.72 0.69 -3.67
C LEU A 175 -15.41 0.53 -5.16
N GLU A 176 -16.43 0.61 -6.03
CA GLU A 176 -16.24 0.54 -7.49
C GLU A 176 -15.36 1.70 -8.00
N GLU A 177 -15.57 2.92 -7.48
CA GLU A 177 -14.73 4.06 -7.83
C GLU A 177 -13.28 3.86 -7.35
N GLY A 178 -13.09 3.34 -6.14
CA GLY A 178 -11.79 3.00 -5.60
C GLY A 178 -11.07 1.94 -6.42
N ILE A 179 -11.77 0.89 -6.84
CA ILE A 179 -11.25 -0.16 -7.72
C ILE A 179 -10.81 0.43 -9.06
N ARG A 180 -11.63 1.29 -9.69
CA ARG A 180 -11.26 1.97 -10.94
C ARG A 180 -10.02 2.83 -10.78
N LEU A 181 -9.92 3.56 -9.67
CA LEU A 181 -8.77 4.41 -9.38
C LEU A 181 -7.48 3.58 -9.24
N ILE A 182 -7.50 2.50 -8.45
CA ILE A 182 -6.33 1.63 -8.27
C ILE A 182 -5.93 0.96 -9.60
N ARG A 183 -6.90 0.50 -10.39
CA ARG A 183 -6.63 -0.06 -11.73
C ARG A 183 -5.95 0.97 -12.63
N GLY A 184 -6.43 2.22 -12.61
CA GLY A 184 -5.80 3.31 -13.35
C GLY A 184 -4.34 3.56 -12.94
N LEU A 185 -3.98 3.38 -11.67
CA LEU A 185 -2.57 3.49 -11.24
C LEU A 185 -1.68 2.44 -11.90
N ARG A 186 -2.14 1.18 -11.99
CA ARG A 186 -1.42 0.11 -12.70
C ARG A 186 -1.31 0.42 -14.19
N ASP A 187 -2.39 0.84 -14.82
CA ASP A 187 -2.45 1.12 -16.25
C ASP A 187 -1.54 2.31 -16.63
N GLU A 188 -1.27 3.22 -15.70
CA GLU A 188 -0.25 4.27 -15.81
C GLU A 188 1.18 3.81 -15.53
N GLY A 189 1.41 2.52 -15.35
CA GLY A 189 2.73 1.95 -15.13
C GLY A 189 3.21 1.98 -13.68
N ARG A 190 2.34 2.18 -12.69
CA ARG A 190 2.71 2.04 -11.27
C ARG A 190 2.55 0.60 -10.81
N THR A 191 3.38 0.22 -9.87
CA THR A 191 3.26 -1.06 -9.16
C THR A 191 2.55 -0.82 -7.85
N VAL A 192 1.56 -1.65 -7.54
CA VAL A 192 0.75 -1.52 -6.32
C VAL A 192 0.92 -2.76 -5.46
N ILE A 193 1.17 -2.59 -4.17
CA ILE A 193 1.01 -3.65 -3.17
C ILE A 193 -0.22 -3.30 -2.33
N LEU A 194 -1.22 -4.15 -2.40
CA LEU A 194 -2.54 -3.95 -1.82
C LEU A 194 -2.75 -4.91 -0.65
N VAL A 195 -2.92 -4.38 0.56
CA VAL A 195 -3.45 -5.15 1.70
C VAL A 195 -4.94 -4.89 1.75
N GLU A 196 -5.73 -5.93 1.57
CA GLU A 196 -7.20 -5.85 1.60
C GLU A 196 -7.82 -7.15 2.12
N HIS A 197 -9.05 -7.04 2.58
CA HIS A 197 -9.89 -8.17 2.97
C HIS A 197 -11.22 -8.20 2.19
N VAL A 198 -11.45 -7.23 1.30
CA VAL A 198 -12.60 -7.19 0.39
C VAL A 198 -12.30 -8.11 -0.80
N MET A 199 -12.90 -9.30 -0.80
CA MET A 199 -12.57 -10.37 -1.78
C MET A 199 -12.85 -9.96 -3.23
N ASP A 200 -13.91 -9.17 -3.48
CA ASP A 200 -14.22 -8.67 -4.82
C ASP A 200 -13.15 -7.71 -5.34
N ALA A 201 -12.59 -6.88 -4.48
CA ALA A 201 -11.47 -6.03 -4.83
C ALA A 201 -10.21 -6.84 -5.15
N ILE A 202 -9.90 -7.86 -4.33
CA ILE A 202 -8.76 -8.76 -4.56
C ILE A 202 -8.89 -9.47 -5.91
N ARG A 203 -10.06 -10.07 -6.18
CA ARG A 203 -10.34 -10.78 -7.45
C ARG A 203 -10.27 -9.89 -8.67
N SER A 204 -10.70 -8.61 -8.56
CA SER A 204 -10.80 -7.70 -9.69
C SER A 204 -9.54 -6.88 -9.96
N LEU A 205 -8.67 -6.72 -8.96
CA LEU A 205 -7.49 -5.85 -9.03
C LEU A 205 -6.17 -6.62 -9.09
N CYS A 206 -6.04 -7.71 -8.30
CA CYS A 206 -4.75 -8.34 -8.10
C CYS A 206 -4.40 -9.26 -9.27
N ASP A 207 -3.19 -9.08 -9.80
CA ASP A 207 -2.61 -9.99 -10.78
C ASP A 207 -2.07 -11.26 -10.10
N ARG A 208 -1.58 -11.09 -8.86
CA ARG A 208 -1.04 -12.15 -8.00
C ARG A 208 -1.26 -11.80 -6.55
N CYS A 209 -1.38 -12.83 -5.71
CA CYS A 209 -1.50 -12.70 -4.26
C CYS A 209 -0.39 -13.47 -3.54
N VAL A 210 0.06 -12.91 -2.44
CA VAL A 210 0.86 -13.56 -1.40
C VAL A 210 -0.03 -13.68 -0.17
N VAL A 211 -0.21 -14.91 0.31
CA VAL A 211 -1.06 -15.18 1.48
C VAL A 211 -0.20 -15.39 2.71
N MET A 212 -0.52 -14.65 3.77
CA MET A 212 0.16 -14.73 5.07
C MET A 212 -0.73 -15.34 6.14
N ALA A 213 -0.14 -16.21 6.96
CA ALA A 213 -0.73 -16.67 8.22
C ALA A 213 0.37 -16.74 9.30
N ALA A 214 0.07 -16.31 10.52
CA ALA A 214 0.99 -16.34 11.66
C ALA A 214 2.41 -15.83 11.33
N GLY A 215 2.51 -14.74 10.56
CA GLY A 215 3.78 -14.12 10.17
C GLY A 215 4.52 -14.79 9.03
N THR A 216 4.02 -15.88 8.43
CA THR A 216 4.67 -16.65 7.35
C THR A 216 3.86 -16.60 6.07
N LYS A 217 4.53 -16.79 4.92
CA LYS A 217 3.86 -17.03 3.65
C LYS A 217 3.38 -18.47 3.59
N ILE A 218 2.08 -18.68 3.35
CA ILE A 218 1.46 -19.99 3.23
C ILE A 218 1.08 -20.35 1.80
N ALA A 219 0.82 -19.36 0.95
CA ALA A 219 0.51 -19.57 -0.47
C ALA A 219 0.94 -18.35 -1.29
N GLU A 220 1.11 -18.57 -2.60
CA GLU A 220 1.37 -17.53 -3.60
C GLU A 220 0.85 -17.99 -4.96
N GLY A 221 0.09 -17.14 -5.66
CA GLY A 221 -0.51 -17.47 -6.96
C GLY A 221 -1.48 -16.39 -7.42
N THR A 222 -2.25 -16.67 -8.46
CA THR A 222 -3.38 -15.83 -8.88
C THR A 222 -4.46 -15.78 -7.79
N PRO A 223 -5.32 -14.76 -7.75
CA PRO A 223 -6.43 -14.73 -6.79
C PRO A 223 -7.29 -16.00 -6.81
N ALA A 224 -7.55 -16.58 -7.98
CA ALA A 224 -8.35 -17.79 -8.11
C ALA A 224 -7.65 -19.01 -7.47
N GLU A 225 -6.35 -19.18 -7.70
CA GLU A 225 -5.55 -20.27 -7.12
C GLU A 225 -5.49 -20.19 -5.60
N VAL A 226 -5.08 -19.03 -5.07
CA VAL A 226 -4.89 -18.89 -3.61
C VAL A 226 -6.20 -18.94 -2.83
N LEU A 227 -7.31 -18.43 -3.39
CA LEU A 227 -8.62 -18.47 -2.72
C LEU A 227 -9.28 -19.85 -2.75
N SER A 228 -8.79 -20.78 -3.58
CA SER A 228 -9.20 -22.19 -3.62
C SER A 228 -8.23 -23.13 -2.88
N ASP A 229 -7.10 -22.60 -2.39
CA ASP A 229 -6.10 -23.40 -1.67
C ASP A 229 -6.63 -23.80 -0.28
N ALA A 230 -6.55 -25.11 0.02
CA ALA A 230 -7.06 -25.67 1.27
C ALA A 230 -6.34 -25.10 2.52
N ALA A 231 -5.05 -24.79 2.43
CA ALA A 231 -4.31 -24.17 3.55
C ALA A 231 -4.76 -22.73 3.78
N VAL A 232 -5.08 -22.00 2.70
CA VAL A 232 -5.62 -20.65 2.78
C VAL A 232 -7.01 -20.65 3.40
N ILE A 233 -7.89 -21.55 2.93
CA ILE A 233 -9.26 -21.68 3.47
C ILE A 233 -9.21 -21.98 4.97
N ARG A 234 -8.40 -22.97 5.41
CA ARG A 234 -8.22 -23.26 6.84
C ARG A 234 -7.71 -22.06 7.63
N ALA A 235 -6.74 -21.31 7.11
CA ALA A 235 -6.19 -20.14 7.80
C ALA A 235 -7.22 -19.02 8.01
N TYR A 236 -8.25 -18.91 7.14
CA TYR A 236 -9.32 -17.92 7.29
C TYR A 236 -10.48 -18.41 8.17
N LEU A 237 -10.80 -19.71 8.13
CA LEU A 237 -11.89 -20.28 8.92
C LEU A 237 -11.49 -20.57 10.39
N GLY A 238 -10.18 -20.68 10.66
CA GLY A 238 -9.64 -21.21 11.89
C GLY A 238 -9.60 -22.75 11.84
N ASP A 239 -8.76 -23.36 12.65
CA ASP A 239 -8.82 -24.81 12.89
C ASP A 239 -10.05 -25.06 13.78
N ASP A 240 -11.18 -25.49 13.19
CA ASP A 240 -12.40 -25.96 13.91
C ASP A 240 -12.17 -27.30 14.61
N ASP A 241 -10.91 -27.71 14.86
CA ASP A 241 -10.53 -29.02 15.44
C ASP A 241 -10.10 -28.92 16.93
N ASP A 242 -10.59 -27.93 17.70
CA ASP A 242 -10.51 -27.94 19.16
C ASP A 242 -11.93 -27.91 19.80
N ALA A 243 -12.67 -28.99 19.58
CA ALA A 243 -13.89 -29.32 20.31
C ALA A 243 -13.83 -30.75 20.85
#